data_ab74857f524a51df1c6167986a683f41
#
_entry.id   ab74857f524a51df1c6167986a683f41
#
_cell.length_a   1.000
_cell.length_b   1.000
_cell.length_c   1.000
_cell.angle_alpha   90.00
_cell.angle_beta   90.00
_cell.angle_gamma   90.00
#
_symmetry.space_group_name_H-M   'P 1'
#
loop_
_entity.id
_entity.type
_entity.pdbx_description
1 polymer ?
#
loop_
_entity_poly.entity_id
_entity_poly.type
_entity_poly.pdbx_seq_one_letter_code
_entity_poly.pdbx_strand_id
1 'polypeptide(L)'
;MAAAIFDKSCRACPRLAGFLDDIQYRYPDYYCRPVPPFGAPDARFLIVGLAPGMHGANRTGRPFTGDHAGILLYQMLHKHGF
;
A
#
# COMPACT_ATOMS: atom_id res chain seq x y z
N MET A 1 7.64 6.52 -16.19
CA MET A 1 7.87 6.28 -14.76
C MET A 1 6.57 6.03 -14.04
N ALA A 2 6.56 5.08 -13.14
CA ALA A 2 5.37 4.79 -12.33
C ALA A 2 4.85 6.04 -11.60
N ALA A 3 5.75 6.88 -11.09
CA ALA A 3 5.38 8.12 -10.40
C ALA A 3 4.60 9.10 -11.29
N ALA A 4 4.83 9.07 -12.61
CA ALA A 4 4.16 9.97 -13.54
C ALA A 4 2.71 9.58 -13.81
N ILE A 5 2.35 8.31 -13.58
CA ILE A 5 0.99 7.79 -13.83
C ILE A 5 0.26 7.40 -12.56
N PHE A 6 0.92 7.53 -11.40
CA PHE A 6 0.32 7.24 -10.11
C PHE A 6 -0.15 8.53 -9.45
N ASP A 7 -1.38 8.54 -8.96
CA ASP A 7 -1.95 9.68 -8.25
C ASP A 7 -2.52 9.20 -6.91
N LYS A 8 -1.85 9.55 -5.81
CA LYS A 8 -2.30 9.20 -4.47
C LYS A 8 -3.58 9.92 -4.03
N SER A 9 -4.04 10.86 -4.83
CA SER A 9 -5.29 11.57 -4.56
C SER A 9 -6.42 11.09 -5.47
N CYS A 10 -6.21 10.02 -6.23
CA CYS A 10 -7.20 9.52 -7.17
C CYS A 10 -8.45 9.04 -6.44
N ARG A 11 -9.61 9.46 -6.93
CA ARG A 11 -10.93 9.07 -6.41
C ARG A 11 -11.88 8.68 -7.54
N ALA A 12 -11.31 8.16 -8.63
CA ALA A 12 -12.07 7.86 -9.85
C ALA A 12 -13.08 6.72 -9.67
N CYS A 13 -12.87 5.84 -8.68
CA CYS A 13 -13.77 4.71 -8.40
C CYS A 13 -14.70 5.06 -7.24
N PRO A 14 -15.97 5.41 -7.49
CA PRO A 14 -16.86 5.86 -6.41
C PRO A 14 -17.00 4.85 -5.27
N ARG A 15 -17.05 3.56 -5.61
CA ARG A 15 -17.18 2.50 -4.60
C ARG A 15 -15.97 2.46 -3.68
N LEU A 16 -14.77 2.52 -4.25
CA LEU A 16 -13.53 2.53 -3.45
C LEU A 16 -13.38 3.82 -2.66
N ALA A 17 -13.65 4.96 -3.29
CA ALA A 17 -13.55 6.24 -2.61
C ALA A 17 -14.51 6.31 -1.42
N GLY A 18 -15.74 5.82 -1.60
CA GLY A 18 -16.71 5.77 -0.51
C GLY A 18 -16.29 4.84 0.61
N PHE A 19 -15.75 3.67 0.28
CA PHE A 19 -15.22 2.74 1.28
C PHE A 19 -14.08 3.39 2.09
N LEU A 20 -13.15 4.04 1.41
CA LEU A 20 -12.04 4.71 2.08
C LEU A 20 -12.50 5.85 2.98
N ASP A 21 -13.51 6.59 2.56
CA ASP A 21 -14.12 7.64 3.39
C ASP A 21 -14.73 7.05 4.66
N ASP A 22 -15.45 5.93 4.56
CA ASP A 22 -16.04 5.25 5.71
C ASP A 22 -14.97 4.77 6.70
N ILE A 23 -13.90 4.21 6.18
CA ILE A 23 -12.80 3.73 7.03
C ILE A 23 -12.09 4.90 7.71
N GLN A 24 -11.86 5.98 6.98
CA GLN A 24 -11.22 7.15 7.57
C GLN A 24 -12.08 7.82 8.63
N TYR A 25 -13.40 7.76 8.48
CA TYR A 25 -14.32 8.24 9.50
C TYR A 25 -14.15 7.47 10.82
N ARG A 26 -14.01 6.14 10.74
CA ARG A 26 -13.82 5.29 11.92
C ARG A 26 -12.40 5.37 12.48
N TYR A 27 -11.41 5.56 11.60
CA TYR A 27 -9.98 5.58 11.95
C TYR A 27 -9.34 6.83 11.34
N PRO A 28 -9.52 8.00 11.96
CA PRO A 28 -9.07 9.28 11.37
C PRO A 28 -7.58 9.35 11.07
N ASP A 29 -6.75 8.58 11.77
CA ASP A 29 -5.31 8.59 11.59
C ASP A 29 -4.83 7.69 10.46
N TYR A 30 -5.74 6.95 9.82
CA TYR A 30 -5.39 6.06 8.72
C TYR A 30 -5.14 6.85 7.44
N TYR A 31 -4.23 6.36 6.62
CA TYR A 31 -3.88 6.97 5.34
C TYR A 31 -5.06 7.03 4.36
N CYS A 32 -5.76 5.93 4.15
CA CYS A 32 -7.01 5.81 3.37
C CYS A 32 -6.95 6.47 1.99
N ARG A 33 -5.88 6.21 1.23
CA ARG A 33 -5.67 6.71 -0.13
C ARG A 33 -5.02 5.62 -0.96
N PRO A 34 -4.93 5.80 -2.29
CA PRO A 34 -4.09 4.92 -3.09
C PRO A 34 -2.68 4.84 -2.54
N VAL A 35 -2.17 3.63 -2.38
CA VAL A 35 -0.86 3.39 -1.77
C VAL A 35 0.20 3.37 -2.88
N PRO A 36 1.19 4.27 -2.84
CA PRO A 36 2.19 4.34 -3.90
C PRO A 36 3.15 3.16 -3.85
N PRO A 37 3.65 2.73 -5.00
CA PRO A 37 4.73 1.75 -5.03
C PRO A 37 6.02 2.38 -4.51
N PHE A 38 6.97 1.56 -4.10
CA PHE A 38 8.29 2.04 -3.72
C PHE A 38 9.35 1.06 -4.16
N GLY A 39 10.60 1.53 -4.26
CA GLY A 39 11.73 0.74 -4.67
C GLY A 39 12.50 1.38 -5.82
N ALA A 40 13.51 0.66 -6.30
CA ALA A 40 14.34 1.14 -7.40
C ALA A 40 13.53 1.18 -8.70
N PRO A 41 13.64 2.24 -9.50
CA PRO A 41 12.89 2.30 -10.77
C PRO A 41 13.32 1.23 -11.78
N ASP A 42 14.54 0.74 -11.68
CA ASP A 42 15.08 -0.30 -12.54
C ASP A 42 15.14 -1.66 -11.84
N ALA A 43 14.29 -1.88 -10.86
CA ALA A 43 14.28 -3.12 -10.08
C ALA A 43 14.10 -4.34 -10.99
N ARG A 44 14.90 -5.37 -10.73
CA ARG A 44 14.87 -6.63 -11.48
C ARG A 44 13.90 -7.64 -10.87
N PHE A 45 13.40 -7.36 -9.69
CA PHE A 45 12.46 -8.20 -8.96
C PHE A 45 11.31 -7.34 -8.46
N LEU A 46 10.09 -7.69 -8.86
CA LEU A 46 8.89 -6.93 -8.54
C LEU A 46 7.97 -7.78 -7.66
N ILE A 47 7.51 -7.20 -6.55
CA ILE A 47 6.56 -7.86 -5.67
C ILE A 47 5.21 -7.16 -5.82
N VAL A 48 4.20 -7.95 -6.20
CA VAL A 48 2.83 -7.44 -6.41
C VAL A 48 1.89 -8.20 -5.47
N GLY A 49 1.22 -7.47 -4.59
CA GLY A 49 0.19 -8.04 -3.73
C GLY A 49 -1.20 -7.85 -4.32
N LEU A 50 -2.18 -8.44 -3.69
CA LEU A 50 -3.57 -8.37 -4.15
C LEU A 50 -4.19 -6.99 -3.90
N ALA A 51 -4.01 -6.46 -2.69
CA ALA A 51 -4.60 -5.19 -2.30
C ALA A 51 -4.01 -4.74 -0.96
N PRO A 52 -4.03 -3.42 -0.68
CA PRO A 52 -3.65 -2.93 0.64
C PRO A 52 -4.59 -3.47 1.71
N GLY A 53 -4.05 -4.00 2.80
CA GLY A 53 -4.86 -4.40 3.93
C GLY A 53 -5.50 -3.20 4.61
N MET A 54 -6.75 -3.35 5.09
CA MET A 54 -7.47 -2.24 5.72
C MET A 54 -6.71 -1.65 6.90
N HIS A 55 -6.16 -2.51 7.77
CA HIS A 55 -5.36 -2.11 8.92
C HIS A 55 -3.86 -2.22 8.66
N GLY A 56 -3.45 -2.55 7.45
CA GLY A 56 -2.06 -2.65 7.02
C GLY A 56 -1.64 -1.44 6.19
N ALA A 57 -1.40 -1.64 4.89
CA ALA A 57 -0.93 -0.57 4.01
C ALA A 57 -1.93 0.57 3.88
N ASN A 58 -3.24 0.29 3.98
CA ASN A 58 -4.25 1.35 3.99
C ASN A 58 -4.12 2.25 5.21
N ARG A 59 -3.67 1.72 6.33
CA ARG A 59 -3.40 2.49 7.53
C ARG A 59 -2.12 3.30 7.44
N THR A 60 -1.05 2.69 6.94
CA THR A 60 0.29 3.27 6.97
C THR A 60 0.64 4.10 5.74
N GLY A 61 0.04 3.79 4.59
CA GLY A 61 0.38 4.42 3.32
C GLY A 61 1.60 3.82 2.64
N ARG A 62 2.13 2.70 3.13
CA ARG A 62 3.30 2.04 2.56
C ARG A 62 3.01 0.57 2.31
N PRO A 63 3.30 0.03 1.10
CA PRO A 63 3.02 -1.36 0.79
C PRO A 63 3.68 -2.33 1.76
N PHE A 64 2.95 -3.38 2.08
CA PHE A 64 3.43 -4.50 2.92
C PHE A 64 3.90 -4.06 4.31
N THR A 65 3.23 -3.07 4.89
CA THR A 65 3.52 -2.63 6.26
C THR A 65 2.25 -2.57 7.08
N GLY A 66 2.41 -2.58 8.39
CA GLY A 66 1.32 -2.36 9.33
C GLY A 66 0.56 -3.61 9.74
N ASP A 67 0.88 -4.77 9.16
CA ASP A 67 0.24 -6.04 9.51
C ASP A 67 1.26 -7.19 9.47
N HIS A 68 0.80 -8.38 9.85
CA HIS A 68 1.68 -9.55 9.96
C HIS A 68 2.27 -9.97 8.62
N ALA A 69 1.50 -9.87 7.54
CA ALA A 69 1.98 -10.27 6.22
C ALA A 69 3.22 -9.47 5.80
N GLY A 70 3.24 -8.18 6.09
CA GLY A 70 4.39 -7.33 5.82
C GLY A 70 5.59 -7.72 6.66
N ILE A 71 5.39 -7.99 7.94
CA ILE A 71 6.47 -8.41 8.83
C ILE A 71 7.11 -9.68 8.29
N LEU A 72 6.31 -10.69 7.96
CA LEU A 72 6.81 -11.96 7.42
C LEU A 72 7.54 -11.76 6.09
N LEU A 73 6.97 -10.95 5.19
CA LEU A 73 7.58 -10.70 3.89
C LEU A 73 8.99 -10.11 4.03
N TYR A 74 9.13 -9.05 4.81
CA TYR A 74 10.44 -8.39 4.95
C TYR A 74 11.45 -9.28 5.67
N GLN A 75 11.02 -10.05 6.66
CA GLN A 75 11.89 -11.02 7.33
C GLN A 75 12.43 -12.05 6.33
N MET A 76 11.56 -12.59 5.48
CA MET A 76 11.97 -13.61 4.51
C MET A 76 12.85 -13.03 3.41
N LEU A 77 12.55 -11.83 2.94
CA LEU A 77 13.41 -11.15 1.97
C LEU A 77 14.82 -10.96 2.53
N HIS A 78 14.90 -10.45 3.75
CA HIS A 78 16.20 -10.24 4.41
C HIS A 78 16.95 -11.57 4.58
N LYS A 79 16.25 -12.61 5.07
CA LYS A 79 16.84 -13.93 5.29
C LYS A 79 17.44 -14.52 4.02
N HIS A 80 16.83 -14.28 2.87
CA HIS A 80 17.25 -14.84 1.59
C HIS A 80 18.05 -13.88 0.72
N GLY A 81 18.54 -12.77 1.27
CA GLY A 81 19.48 -11.87 0.61
C GLY A 81 18.90 -10.85 -0.34
N PHE A 82 17.63 -10.56 -0.20
CA PHE A 82 17.00 -9.54 -1.06
C PHE A 82 17.00 -8.16 -0.42
#